data_2fdfdf398cc56b137354a59654cbc9f1
#
_entry.id   2fdfdf398cc56b137354a59654cbc9f1
#
_cell.length_a   1.000
_cell.length_b   1.000
_cell.length_c   1.000
_cell.angle_alpha   90.00
_cell.angle_beta   90.00
_cell.angle_gamma   90.00
#
_symmetry.space_group_name_H-M   'P 1'
#
loop_
_entity.id
_entity.type
_entity.pdbx_description
1 polymer ?
#
loop_
_entity_poly.entity_id
_entity_poly.type
_entity_poly.pdbx_seq_one_letter_code
_entity_poly.pdbx_strand_id
1 'polypeptide(L)'
;MFANTFWSLVPPIVAIGLALITKEVYSSLFIGILFGGLLYSGFSFAGTMQHVFVDGMIGSLADAWNVGILIFLVILGTMVMLMNRAGGSAAFGRWSVTHVKTKFGAQLATIALGCLIFIDDYFNCLTVGSVMRPLTDKHNISRAKLAYLIDATAAPVCIIAPISSWAAAVTGFVDGANGLSLFIKAIPYNFYAFLTVAMMIILALKDFDYGPMRMVEMSNQLNNSMAEASITGAEDQPNPPVSQKGRVIHLVLPIISLIVCCVIGMIYTGGFFEGESFVDAFANSDASVGLVYGSSAAMIITIIFFLATRVLTFKECMNALPEGFKSMVPAILILTFAWTLKAMTDSLGAKDYVAGLVSNVAGNNAVMSFLPAFVFLIGCFLAFATGTSWGTFGILIPIVVNVFNADLGNELMIIAISACMAGAVCGDHCSPIFDTTIMASAGAECDHIQHVSTQLPYAITVAAISLVCYVLSGFVRSWFICLPVGIVLTFLVLTVIQKMSPKEA
;
A
#
# COMPACT_ATOMS: atom_id res chain seq x y z
N MET A 1 -23.69 -3.31 -24.46
CA MET A 1 -23.12 -2.42 -25.49
C MET A 1 -21.72 -1.91 -25.09
N PHE A 2 -21.48 -1.61 -23.81
CA PHE A 2 -20.21 -1.06 -23.31
C PHE A 2 -19.30 -2.10 -22.66
N ALA A 3 -19.84 -3.26 -22.30
CA ALA A 3 -19.07 -4.34 -21.67
C ALA A 3 -17.99 -4.92 -22.60
N ASN A 4 -16.86 -5.35 -22.01
CA ASN A 4 -15.69 -5.91 -22.70
C ASN A 4 -15.09 -4.97 -23.77
N THR A 5 -15.18 -3.66 -23.57
CA THR A 5 -14.64 -2.63 -24.46
C THR A 5 -13.84 -1.61 -23.65
N PHE A 6 -13.18 -0.67 -24.33
CA PHE A 6 -12.48 0.44 -23.67
C PHE A 6 -13.38 1.19 -22.66
N TRP A 7 -14.70 1.23 -22.89
CA TRP A 7 -15.64 1.89 -21.98
C TRP A 7 -15.67 1.26 -20.58
N SER A 8 -15.25 0.00 -20.42
CA SER A 8 -15.14 -0.66 -19.11
C SER A 8 -14.07 -0.02 -18.20
N LEU A 9 -13.09 0.68 -18.77
CA LEU A 9 -12.03 1.37 -18.04
C LEU A 9 -12.33 2.86 -17.78
N VAL A 10 -13.39 3.40 -18.40
CA VAL A 10 -13.72 4.83 -18.27
C VAL A 10 -14.18 5.24 -16.87
N PRO A 11 -14.99 4.45 -16.13
CA PRO A 11 -15.41 4.81 -14.76
C PRO A 11 -14.24 5.12 -13.81
N PRO A 12 -13.23 4.24 -13.65
CA PRO A 12 -12.08 4.55 -12.79
C PRO A 12 -11.22 5.69 -13.36
N ILE A 13 -11.05 5.82 -14.68
CA ILE A 13 -10.31 6.95 -15.29
C ILE A 13 -10.99 8.29 -14.95
N VAL A 14 -12.31 8.35 -15.01
CA VAL A 14 -13.09 9.54 -14.63
C VAL A 14 -12.92 9.84 -13.13
N ALA A 15 -13.08 8.85 -12.28
CA ALA A 15 -12.92 9.01 -10.83
C ALA A 15 -11.54 9.55 -10.47
N ILE A 16 -10.47 8.91 -10.98
CA ILE A 16 -9.08 9.29 -10.71
C ILE A 16 -8.76 10.66 -11.30
N GLY A 17 -9.16 10.90 -12.56
CA GLY A 17 -8.94 12.19 -13.22
C GLY A 17 -9.59 13.35 -12.46
N LEU A 18 -10.84 13.17 -12.02
CA LEU A 18 -11.53 14.17 -11.21
C LEU A 18 -10.82 14.35 -9.84
N ALA A 19 -10.45 13.28 -9.14
CA ALA A 19 -9.78 13.37 -7.86
C ALA A 19 -8.46 14.16 -7.93
N LEU A 20 -7.66 13.93 -8.96
CA LEU A 20 -6.38 14.63 -9.15
C LEU A 20 -6.58 16.12 -9.55
N ILE A 21 -7.65 16.44 -10.32
CA ILE A 21 -7.94 17.82 -10.75
C ILE A 21 -8.59 18.60 -9.62
N THR A 22 -9.62 18.06 -8.98
CA THR A 22 -10.42 18.75 -7.96
C THR A 22 -9.80 18.70 -6.57
N LYS A 23 -8.87 17.75 -6.34
CA LYS A 23 -8.30 17.40 -5.05
C LYS A 23 -9.38 17.00 -4.01
N GLU A 24 -10.48 16.43 -4.50
CA GLU A 24 -11.59 15.97 -3.69
C GLU A 24 -11.92 14.51 -4.08
N VAL A 25 -11.74 13.56 -3.14
CA VAL A 25 -11.79 12.12 -3.42
C VAL A 25 -13.21 11.57 -3.38
N TYR A 26 -14.05 11.99 -2.43
CA TYR A 26 -15.36 11.38 -2.21
C TYR A 26 -16.32 11.61 -3.38
N SER A 27 -16.46 12.86 -3.80
CA SER A 27 -17.31 13.22 -4.93
C SER A 27 -16.79 12.63 -6.23
N SER A 28 -15.47 12.61 -6.42
CA SER A 28 -14.83 12.06 -7.60
C SER A 28 -15.06 10.56 -7.75
N LEU A 29 -14.88 9.78 -6.68
CA LEU A 29 -15.20 8.36 -6.67
C LEU A 29 -16.67 8.12 -6.91
N PHE A 30 -17.55 8.89 -6.26
CA PHE A 30 -19.00 8.73 -6.43
C PHE A 30 -19.45 9.02 -7.86
N ILE A 31 -18.89 10.03 -8.52
CA ILE A 31 -19.17 10.33 -9.94
C ILE A 31 -18.72 9.16 -10.82
N GLY A 32 -17.51 8.60 -10.60
CA GLY A 32 -17.03 7.43 -11.32
C GLY A 32 -17.94 6.21 -11.13
N ILE A 33 -18.39 5.95 -9.90
CA ILE A 33 -19.34 4.88 -9.57
C ILE A 33 -20.67 5.07 -10.34
N LEU A 34 -21.25 6.27 -10.27
CA LEU A 34 -22.48 6.57 -11.01
C LEU A 34 -22.30 6.38 -12.51
N PHE A 35 -21.16 6.82 -13.05
CA PHE A 35 -20.87 6.65 -14.47
C PHE A 35 -20.76 5.16 -14.85
N GLY A 36 -20.11 4.34 -14.01
CA GLY A 36 -20.05 2.88 -14.19
C GLY A 36 -21.44 2.24 -14.18
N GLY A 37 -22.28 2.59 -13.22
CA GLY A 37 -23.65 2.11 -13.13
C GLY A 37 -24.53 2.52 -14.33
N LEU A 38 -24.36 3.75 -14.84
CA LEU A 38 -25.05 4.23 -16.04
C LEU A 38 -24.65 3.43 -17.29
N LEU A 39 -23.36 3.20 -17.48
CA LEU A 39 -22.87 2.40 -18.62
C LEU A 39 -23.37 0.95 -18.55
N TYR A 40 -23.35 0.35 -17.35
CA TYR A 40 -23.83 -1.03 -17.15
C TYR A 40 -25.31 -1.18 -17.43
N SER A 41 -26.12 -0.26 -16.90
CA SER A 41 -27.60 -0.31 -17.02
C SER A 41 -28.13 0.20 -18.36
N GLY A 42 -27.26 0.66 -19.28
CA GLY A 42 -27.67 1.27 -20.55
C GLY A 42 -28.44 2.58 -20.33
N PHE A 43 -28.04 3.39 -19.35
CA PHE A 43 -28.66 4.66 -18.94
C PHE A 43 -30.08 4.53 -18.34
N SER A 44 -30.47 3.35 -17.86
CA SER A 44 -31.67 3.17 -17.08
C SER A 44 -31.51 3.69 -15.66
N PHE A 45 -32.34 4.64 -15.21
CA PHE A 45 -32.25 5.18 -13.85
C PHE A 45 -32.45 4.08 -12.78
N ALA A 46 -33.50 3.28 -12.90
CA ALA A 46 -33.79 2.21 -11.94
C ALA A 46 -32.65 1.14 -11.93
N GLY A 47 -32.16 0.75 -13.11
CA GLY A 47 -31.03 -0.17 -13.25
C GLY A 47 -29.73 0.41 -12.64
N THR A 48 -29.47 1.69 -12.83
CA THR A 48 -28.32 2.37 -12.23
C THR A 48 -28.42 2.36 -10.70
N MET A 49 -29.58 2.73 -10.14
CA MET A 49 -29.79 2.71 -8.67
C MET A 49 -29.59 1.32 -8.09
N GLN A 50 -30.20 0.30 -8.71
CA GLN A 50 -30.03 -1.08 -8.28
C GLN A 50 -28.55 -1.48 -8.31
N HIS A 51 -27.90 -1.27 -9.46
CA HIS A 51 -26.52 -1.74 -9.65
C HIS A 51 -25.51 -1.01 -8.76
N VAL A 52 -25.64 0.32 -8.60
CA VAL A 52 -24.72 1.11 -7.77
C VAL A 52 -24.89 0.82 -6.27
N PHE A 53 -26.15 0.88 -5.77
CA PHE A 53 -26.37 0.81 -4.33
C PHE A 53 -26.48 -0.62 -3.82
N VAL A 54 -27.18 -1.50 -4.54
CA VAL A 54 -27.42 -2.87 -4.05
C VAL A 54 -26.26 -3.78 -4.45
N ASP A 55 -25.98 -3.90 -5.76
CA ASP A 55 -24.96 -4.84 -6.23
C ASP A 55 -23.54 -4.32 -5.91
N GLY A 56 -23.30 -3.00 -6.06
CA GLY A 56 -22.02 -2.37 -5.80
C GLY A 56 -21.78 -2.11 -4.31
N MET A 57 -22.45 -1.11 -3.73
CA MET A 57 -22.12 -0.63 -2.38
C MET A 57 -22.48 -1.65 -1.29
N ILE A 58 -23.74 -2.14 -1.27
CA ILE A 58 -24.16 -3.14 -0.30
C ILE A 58 -23.43 -4.45 -0.54
N GLY A 59 -23.28 -4.89 -1.79
CA GLY A 59 -22.53 -6.09 -2.14
C GLY A 59 -21.08 -6.03 -1.66
N SER A 60 -20.39 -4.90 -1.87
CA SER A 60 -19.01 -4.71 -1.39
C SER A 60 -18.92 -4.72 0.15
N LEU A 61 -19.90 -4.12 0.85
CA LEU A 61 -19.93 -4.11 2.31
C LEU A 61 -20.41 -5.44 2.91
N ALA A 62 -21.09 -6.30 2.14
CA ALA A 62 -21.47 -7.62 2.56
C ALA A 62 -20.38 -8.68 2.32
N ASP A 63 -19.32 -8.33 1.61
CA ASP A 63 -18.19 -9.21 1.39
C ASP A 63 -17.38 -9.41 2.68
N ALA A 64 -17.17 -10.68 3.05
CA ALA A 64 -16.53 -11.03 4.33
C ALA A 64 -15.10 -10.53 4.43
N TRP A 65 -14.34 -10.54 3.30
CA TRP A 65 -12.98 -10.03 3.25
C TRP A 65 -12.95 -8.53 3.55
N ASN A 66 -13.79 -7.77 2.85
CA ASN A 66 -13.87 -6.32 3.02
C ASN A 66 -14.28 -5.93 4.45
N VAL A 67 -15.29 -6.61 5.01
CA VAL A 67 -15.73 -6.39 6.40
C VAL A 67 -14.61 -6.70 7.40
N GLY A 68 -13.85 -7.77 7.19
CA GLY A 68 -12.71 -8.10 8.05
C GLY A 68 -11.65 -6.99 8.05
N ILE A 69 -11.34 -6.43 6.88
CA ILE A 69 -10.42 -5.27 6.79
C ILE A 69 -10.97 -4.04 7.53
N LEU A 70 -12.27 -3.74 7.40
CA LEU A 70 -12.88 -2.62 8.14
C LEU A 70 -12.82 -2.84 9.66
N ILE A 71 -13.06 -4.06 10.15
CA ILE A 71 -12.93 -4.40 11.58
C ILE A 71 -11.48 -4.21 12.04
N PHE A 72 -10.52 -4.72 11.27
CA PHE A 72 -9.09 -4.55 11.57
C PHE A 72 -8.70 -3.07 11.68
N LEU A 73 -9.13 -2.22 10.73
CA LEU A 73 -8.93 -0.77 10.76
C LEU A 73 -9.44 -0.13 12.07
N VAL A 74 -10.67 -0.46 12.47
CA VAL A 74 -11.29 0.07 13.69
C VAL A 74 -10.50 -0.35 14.93
N ILE A 75 -10.11 -1.63 15.01
CA ILE A 75 -9.32 -2.13 16.14
C ILE A 75 -7.97 -1.42 16.21
N LEU A 76 -7.32 -1.26 15.07
CA LEU A 76 -6.02 -0.59 15.02
C LEU A 76 -6.11 0.89 15.39
N GLY A 77 -7.10 1.62 14.86
CA GLY A 77 -7.38 3.00 15.28
C GLY A 77 -7.62 3.11 16.78
N THR A 78 -8.33 2.13 17.37
CA THR A 78 -8.54 2.04 18.83
C THR A 78 -7.21 1.83 19.57
N MET A 79 -6.36 0.91 19.09
CA MET A 79 -5.05 0.67 19.70
C MET A 79 -4.15 1.92 19.66
N VAL A 80 -4.16 2.65 18.55
CA VAL A 80 -3.43 3.93 18.42
C VAL A 80 -3.93 4.94 19.45
N MET A 81 -5.25 5.09 19.61
CA MET A 81 -5.84 5.98 20.62
C MET A 81 -5.48 5.56 22.05
N LEU A 82 -5.49 4.26 22.34
CA LEU A 82 -5.05 3.72 23.63
C LEU A 82 -3.58 4.04 23.94
N MET A 83 -2.68 3.82 22.98
CA MET A 83 -1.25 4.11 23.11
C MET A 83 -0.98 5.61 23.33
N ASN A 84 -1.72 6.46 22.59
CA ASN A 84 -1.63 7.92 22.74
C ASN A 84 -2.12 8.39 24.11
N ARG A 85 -3.30 7.94 24.56
CA ARG A 85 -3.85 8.25 25.90
C ARG A 85 -2.96 7.74 27.04
N ALA A 86 -2.36 6.55 26.88
CA ALA A 86 -1.39 6.00 27.83
C ALA A 86 -0.07 6.80 27.90
N GLY A 87 0.13 7.77 26.99
CA GLY A 87 1.36 8.56 26.91
C GLY A 87 2.55 7.79 26.33
N GLY A 88 2.30 6.63 25.71
CA GLY A 88 3.32 5.78 25.08
C GLY A 88 4.02 6.49 23.93
N SER A 89 3.26 7.08 23.02
CA SER A 89 3.78 7.83 21.87
C SER A 89 4.64 9.02 22.27
N ALA A 90 4.19 9.81 23.25
CA ALA A 90 4.95 10.94 23.78
C ALA A 90 6.24 10.49 24.49
N ALA A 91 6.21 9.38 25.21
CA ALA A 91 7.40 8.81 25.85
C ALA A 91 8.42 8.29 24.82
N PHE A 92 7.93 7.64 23.74
CA PHE A 92 8.77 7.21 22.62
C PHE A 92 9.38 8.40 21.87
N GLY A 93 8.61 9.46 21.64
CA GLY A 93 9.12 10.70 21.06
C GLY A 93 10.29 11.28 21.86
N ARG A 94 10.19 11.33 23.20
CA ARG A 94 11.31 11.77 24.09
C ARG A 94 12.51 10.82 24.01
N TRP A 95 12.29 9.52 23.99
CA TRP A 95 13.35 8.51 23.89
C TRP A 95 14.06 8.57 22.53
N SER A 96 13.31 8.72 21.44
CA SER A 96 13.84 8.75 20.09
C SER A 96 14.80 9.91 19.84
N VAL A 97 14.55 11.09 20.45
CA VAL A 97 15.43 12.25 20.38
C VAL A 97 16.85 11.95 20.89
N THR A 98 16.98 11.08 21.87
CA THR A 98 18.28 10.72 22.45
C THR A 98 19.04 9.66 21.64
N HIS A 99 18.33 8.85 20.86
CA HIS A 99 18.89 7.70 20.16
C HIS A 99 18.99 7.90 18.64
N VAL A 100 17.97 8.51 18.02
CA VAL A 100 18.01 8.89 16.60
C VAL A 100 18.27 10.37 16.49
N LYS A 101 19.44 10.75 15.97
CA LYS A 101 19.91 12.15 15.99
C LYS A 101 19.77 12.86 14.66
N THR A 102 19.42 12.16 13.60
CA THR A 102 19.41 12.71 12.24
C THR A 102 18.12 12.40 11.51
N LYS A 103 17.72 13.29 10.60
CA LYS A 103 16.60 13.08 9.68
C LYS A 103 16.80 11.81 8.84
N PHE A 104 18.02 11.56 8.36
CA PHE A 104 18.42 10.33 7.68
C PHE A 104 18.15 9.08 8.55
N GLY A 105 18.58 9.11 9.82
CA GLY A 105 18.35 8.00 10.75
C GLY A 105 16.88 7.71 10.97
N ALA A 106 16.03 8.74 11.04
CA ALA A 106 14.59 8.57 11.19
C ALA A 106 13.95 7.94 9.93
N GLN A 107 14.34 8.39 8.74
CA GLN A 107 13.88 7.80 7.48
C GLN A 107 14.36 6.35 7.35
N LEU A 108 15.63 6.07 7.63
CA LEU A 108 16.18 4.72 7.55
C LEU A 108 15.51 3.77 8.56
N ALA A 109 15.23 4.23 9.78
CA ALA A 109 14.50 3.44 10.77
C ALA A 109 13.06 3.14 10.31
N THR A 110 12.40 4.09 9.65
CA THR A 110 11.06 3.90 9.05
C THR A 110 11.12 2.84 7.94
N ILE A 111 12.06 2.97 7.01
CA ILE A 111 12.27 2.00 5.92
C ILE A 111 12.58 0.61 6.48
N ALA A 112 13.48 0.53 7.48
CA ALA A 112 13.85 -0.75 8.10
C ALA A 112 12.66 -1.42 8.78
N LEU A 113 11.83 -0.66 9.51
CA LEU A 113 10.62 -1.21 10.14
C LEU A 113 9.62 -1.67 9.09
N GLY A 114 9.40 -0.88 8.03
CA GLY A 114 8.55 -1.27 6.91
C GLY A 114 9.03 -2.56 6.25
N CYS A 115 10.34 -2.68 5.98
CA CYS A 115 10.90 -3.91 5.43
C CYS A 115 10.82 -5.12 6.38
N LEU A 116 10.79 -4.91 7.69
CA LEU A 116 10.63 -5.99 8.67
C LEU A 116 9.18 -6.51 8.75
N ILE A 117 8.20 -5.66 8.46
CA ILE A 117 6.78 -6.02 8.45
C ILE A 117 6.38 -6.40 7.00
N PHE A 118 7.00 -7.43 6.45
CA PHE A 118 6.81 -7.88 5.06
C PHE A 118 5.67 -8.90 4.88
N ILE A 119 4.99 -9.26 5.94
CA ILE A 119 4.03 -10.38 5.97
C ILE A 119 2.76 -10.02 5.21
N ASP A 120 2.26 -8.80 5.45
CA ASP A 120 1.04 -8.27 4.87
C ASP A 120 1.15 -6.74 4.73
N ASP A 121 0.72 -6.21 3.60
CA ASP A 121 0.84 -4.79 3.25
C ASP A 121 -0.14 -3.90 4.02
N TYR A 122 -1.37 -4.36 4.28
CA TYR A 122 -2.34 -3.62 5.11
C TYR A 122 -1.83 -3.46 6.54
N PHE A 123 -1.32 -4.56 7.10
CA PHE A 123 -0.71 -4.55 8.42
C PHE A 123 0.51 -3.63 8.48
N ASN A 124 1.36 -3.64 7.42
CA ASN A 124 2.51 -2.74 7.29
C ASN A 124 2.07 -1.28 7.33
N CYS A 125 1.17 -0.87 6.42
CA CYS A 125 0.74 0.51 6.27
C CYS A 125 0.31 1.16 7.60
N LEU A 126 -0.52 0.47 8.35
CA LEU A 126 -1.10 1.01 9.56
C LEU A 126 -0.16 0.94 10.76
N THR A 127 0.61 -0.16 10.86
CA THR A 127 1.53 -0.35 11.98
C THR A 127 2.74 0.57 11.87
N VAL A 128 3.42 0.61 10.72
CA VAL A 128 4.58 1.50 10.53
C VAL A 128 4.18 2.96 10.73
N GLY A 129 3.03 3.38 10.20
CA GLY A 129 2.52 4.72 10.38
C GLY A 129 2.34 5.09 11.86
N SER A 130 1.62 4.27 12.61
CA SER A 130 1.35 4.52 14.02
C SER A 130 2.62 4.59 14.89
N VAL A 131 3.61 3.75 14.56
CA VAL A 131 4.88 3.65 15.29
C VAL A 131 5.82 4.80 14.98
N MET A 132 5.95 5.15 13.68
CA MET A 132 7.01 6.05 13.24
C MET A 132 6.61 7.52 13.25
N ARG A 133 5.30 7.85 13.31
CA ARG A 133 4.83 9.24 13.40
C ARG A 133 5.53 10.08 14.47
N PRO A 134 5.64 9.65 15.74
CA PRO A 134 6.30 10.47 16.76
C PRO A 134 7.78 10.73 16.46
N LEU A 135 8.44 9.79 15.77
CA LEU A 135 9.84 9.93 15.37
C LEU A 135 9.98 10.90 14.18
N THR A 136 9.15 10.73 13.14
CA THR A 136 9.20 11.56 11.92
C THR A 136 8.81 13.00 12.20
N ASP A 137 7.77 13.24 13.02
CA ASP A 137 7.36 14.58 13.45
C ASP A 137 8.51 15.31 14.16
N LYS A 138 9.21 14.60 15.03
CA LYS A 138 10.35 15.15 15.78
C LYS A 138 11.52 15.55 14.90
N HIS A 139 11.70 14.87 13.77
CA HIS A 139 12.75 15.17 12.80
C HIS A 139 12.29 16.05 11.63
N ASN A 140 11.13 16.72 11.78
CA ASN A 140 10.57 17.63 10.77
C ASN A 140 10.36 16.95 9.40
N ILE A 141 10.06 15.64 9.39
CA ILE A 141 9.66 14.89 8.21
C ILE A 141 8.15 15.04 8.06
N SER A 142 7.67 15.46 6.90
CA SER A 142 6.25 15.68 6.65
C SER A 142 5.44 14.38 6.70
N ARG A 143 4.15 14.49 6.99
CA ARG A 143 3.22 13.35 6.97
C ARG A 143 3.12 12.73 5.57
N ALA A 144 3.21 13.55 4.52
CA ALA A 144 3.24 13.07 3.15
C ALA A 144 4.50 12.23 2.85
N LYS A 145 5.67 12.66 3.37
CA LYS A 145 6.90 11.87 3.24
C LYS A 145 6.83 10.56 4.03
N LEU A 146 6.27 10.60 5.24
CA LEU A 146 6.02 9.39 6.02
C LEU A 146 5.07 8.44 5.27
N ALA A 147 3.95 8.94 4.73
CA ALA A 147 3.01 8.14 3.95
C ALA A 147 3.70 7.48 2.75
N TYR A 148 4.55 8.20 2.02
CA TYR A 148 5.37 7.63 0.94
C TYR A 148 6.30 6.52 1.42
N LEU A 149 7.01 6.69 2.54
CA LEU A 149 7.91 5.67 3.07
C LEU A 149 7.16 4.40 3.50
N ILE A 150 5.95 4.58 4.04
CA ILE A 150 5.06 3.47 4.42
C ILE A 150 4.60 2.71 3.17
N ASP A 151 3.99 3.40 2.22
CA ASP A 151 3.42 2.81 1.02
C ASP A 151 4.50 2.11 0.18
N ALA A 152 5.65 2.77 0.02
CA ALA A 152 6.81 2.24 -0.69
C ALA A 152 7.50 1.05 0.01
N THR A 153 7.22 0.79 1.29
CA THR A 153 7.67 -0.41 2.01
C THR A 153 6.57 -1.45 2.26
N ALA A 154 5.33 -1.16 1.89
CA ALA A 154 4.22 -2.10 2.01
C ALA A 154 4.19 -3.08 0.84
N ALA A 155 3.41 -2.82 -0.20
CA ALA A 155 3.29 -3.70 -1.36
C ALA A 155 4.63 -4.04 -2.03
N PRO A 156 5.58 -3.09 -2.25
CA PRO A 156 6.87 -3.44 -2.86
C PRO A 156 7.73 -4.41 -2.05
N VAL A 157 7.64 -4.39 -0.74
CA VAL A 157 8.40 -5.32 0.10
C VAL A 157 7.68 -6.65 0.19
N CYS A 158 6.35 -6.66 0.35
CA CYS A 158 5.56 -7.89 0.41
C CYS A 158 5.68 -8.74 -0.87
N ILE A 159 5.73 -8.11 -2.06
CA ILE A 159 5.83 -8.81 -3.34
C ILE A 159 7.22 -9.44 -3.62
N ILE A 160 8.25 -9.09 -2.87
CA ILE A 160 9.58 -9.71 -2.94
C ILE A 160 9.91 -10.57 -1.72
N ALA A 161 8.99 -10.68 -0.77
CA ALA A 161 9.12 -11.52 0.40
C ALA A 161 8.60 -12.94 0.09
N PRO A 162 9.40 -14.00 0.23
CA PRO A 162 8.99 -15.35 -0.14
C PRO A 162 7.90 -15.93 0.78
N ILE A 163 7.66 -15.31 1.92
CA ILE A 163 6.63 -15.69 2.90
C ILE A 163 5.79 -14.46 3.18
N SER A 164 4.76 -14.23 2.35
CA SER A 164 3.84 -13.10 2.49
C SER A 164 2.46 -13.47 1.94
N SER A 165 1.45 -12.69 2.27
CA SER A 165 0.10 -12.81 1.67
C SER A 165 0.14 -12.71 0.13
N TRP A 166 1.09 -11.96 -0.40
CA TRP A 166 1.29 -11.80 -1.85
C TRP A 166 1.89 -13.04 -2.51
N ALA A 167 2.83 -13.75 -1.85
CA ALA A 167 3.36 -15.01 -2.31
C ALA A 167 2.24 -16.06 -2.44
N ALA A 168 1.32 -16.09 -1.48
CA ALA A 168 0.14 -16.95 -1.49
C ALA A 168 -0.77 -16.62 -2.69
N ALA A 169 -1.10 -15.35 -2.89
CA ALA A 169 -1.95 -14.92 -3.99
C ALA A 169 -1.39 -15.31 -5.36
N VAL A 170 -0.10 -15.02 -5.61
CA VAL A 170 0.55 -15.36 -6.89
C VAL A 170 0.58 -16.87 -7.11
N THR A 171 0.85 -17.65 -6.05
CA THR A 171 0.86 -19.11 -6.10
C THR A 171 -0.50 -19.68 -6.51
N GLY A 172 -1.59 -19.08 -5.99
CA GLY A 172 -2.96 -19.52 -6.28
C GLY A 172 -3.40 -19.31 -7.75
N PHE A 173 -2.68 -18.50 -8.53
CA PHE A 173 -3.00 -18.26 -9.95
C PHE A 173 -2.21 -19.16 -10.92
N VAL A 174 -1.41 -20.10 -10.42
CA VAL A 174 -0.60 -21.00 -11.24
C VAL A 174 -1.07 -22.44 -11.06
N ASP A 175 -1.95 -22.90 -11.93
CA ASP A 175 -2.50 -24.27 -11.88
C ASP A 175 -1.42 -25.34 -12.11
N GLY A 176 -1.42 -26.38 -11.26
CA GLY A 176 -0.66 -27.62 -11.47
C GLY A 176 0.86 -27.53 -11.38
N ALA A 177 1.41 -26.37 -11.07
CA ALA A 177 2.85 -26.14 -10.93
C ALA A 177 3.19 -25.76 -9.48
N ASN A 178 4.47 -25.87 -9.14
CA ASN A 178 4.99 -25.34 -7.88
C ASN A 178 5.00 -23.80 -7.95
N GLY A 179 3.83 -23.17 -7.75
CA GLY A 179 3.63 -21.74 -7.88
C GLY A 179 4.53 -20.92 -6.95
N LEU A 180 4.81 -21.44 -5.75
CA LEU A 180 5.78 -20.82 -4.81
C LEU A 180 7.20 -20.81 -5.41
N SER A 181 7.62 -21.90 -6.06
CA SER A 181 8.93 -21.94 -6.75
C SER A 181 9.01 -20.91 -7.87
N LEU A 182 7.94 -20.75 -8.62
CA LEU A 182 7.83 -19.74 -9.68
C LEU A 182 7.91 -18.33 -9.12
N PHE A 183 7.17 -18.07 -8.04
CA PHE A 183 7.22 -16.79 -7.33
C PHE A 183 8.64 -16.47 -6.85
N ILE A 184 9.31 -17.41 -6.17
CA ILE A 184 10.69 -17.22 -5.67
C ILE A 184 11.67 -16.93 -6.83
N LYS A 185 11.54 -17.65 -7.97
CA LYS A 185 12.36 -17.38 -9.16
C LYS A 185 12.09 -16.01 -9.80
N ALA A 186 10.85 -15.48 -9.66
CA ALA A 186 10.47 -14.18 -10.18
C ALA A 186 10.97 -13.01 -9.31
N ILE A 187 11.20 -13.22 -8.00
CA ILE A 187 11.64 -12.17 -7.07
C ILE A 187 12.83 -11.36 -7.60
N PRO A 188 13.98 -11.96 -8.04
CA PRO A 188 15.15 -11.19 -8.44
C PRO A 188 14.92 -10.27 -9.65
N TYR A 189 13.89 -10.54 -10.45
CA TYR A 189 13.49 -9.74 -11.60
C TYR A 189 12.44 -8.68 -11.26
N ASN A 190 11.99 -8.55 -9.99
CA ASN A 190 11.03 -7.52 -9.61
C ASN A 190 11.74 -6.16 -9.49
N PHE A 191 12.06 -5.57 -10.66
CA PHE A 191 12.83 -4.33 -10.70
C PHE A 191 12.12 -3.19 -9.99
N TYR A 192 10.79 -3.04 -10.14
CA TYR A 192 10.07 -1.94 -9.51
C TYR A 192 10.21 -1.95 -7.98
N ALA A 193 10.05 -3.08 -7.34
CA ALA A 193 10.16 -3.21 -5.89
C ALA A 193 11.58 -2.86 -5.40
N PHE A 194 12.60 -3.47 -5.98
CA PHE A 194 14.00 -3.18 -5.58
C PHE A 194 14.41 -1.74 -5.87
N LEU A 195 14.01 -1.17 -7.01
CA LEU A 195 14.33 0.21 -7.36
C LEU A 195 13.57 1.22 -6.51
N THR A 196 12.35 0.90 -6.05
CA THR A 196 11.59 1.71 -5.08
C THR A 196 12.35 1.79 -3.75
N VAL A 197 12.81 0.65 -3.22
CA VAL A 197 13.61 0.62 -1.99
C VAL A 197 14.94 1.37 -2.19
N ALA A 198 15.63 1.15 -3.31
CA ALA A 198 16.86 1.86 -3.64
C ALA A 198 16.63 3.37 -3.73
N MET A 199 15.54 3.80 -4.36
CA MET A 199 15.18 5.21 -4.47
C MET A 199 14.94 5.86 -3.10
N MET A 200 14.18 5.22 -2.20
CA MET A 200 13.98 5.72 -0.84
C MET A 200 15.32 5.95 -0.11
N ILE A 201 16.23 4.97 -0.21
CA ILE A 201 17.55 5.05 0.43
C ILE A 201 18.38 6.18 -0.20
N ILE A 202 18.38 6.32 -1.53
CA ILE A 202 19.14 7.38 -2.23
C ILE A 202 18.58 8.76 -1.88
N LEU A 203 17.26 8.94 -1.84
CA LEU A 203 16.63 10.21 -1.45
C LEU A 203 16.99 10.57 0.01
N ALA A 204 16.93 9.59 0.92
CA ALA A 204 17.31 9.79 2.30
C ALA A 204 18.79 10.15 2.47
N LEU A 205 19.70 9.46 1.75
CA LEU A 205 21.15 9.75 1.77
C LEU A 205 21.50 11.14 1.22
N LYS A 206 20.77 11.60 0.21
CA LYS A 206 21.00 12.90 -0.43
C LYS A 206 20.30 14.06 0.28
N ASP A 207 19.43 13.75 1.27
CA ASP A 207 18.48 14.71 1.89
C ASP A 207 17.81 15.61 0.83
N PHE A 208 17.23 14.94 -0.17
CA PHE A 208 16.74 15.61 -1.38
C PHE A 208 15.35 15.09 -1.72
N ASP A 209 14.45 16.02 -2.01
CA ASP A 209 13.11 15.75 -2.53
C ASP A 209 12.84 16.61 -3.77
N TYR A 210 11.96 16.15 -4.66
CA TYR A 210 11.60 16.87 -5.89
C TYR A 210 10.09 16.83 -6.14
N GLY A 211 9.65 17.66 -7.09
CA GLY A 211 8.22 17.78 -7.40
C GLY A 211 7.39 18.29 -6.22
N PRO A 212 6.13 17.88 -6.12
CA PRO A 212 5.22 18.31 -5.04
C PRO A 212 5.72 17.94 -3.64
N MET A 213 6.44 16.82 -3.48
CA MET A 213 6.99 16.40 -2.19
C MET A 213 7.95 17.44 -1.62
N ARG A 214 8.82 18.01 -2.47
CA ARG A 214 9.74 19.07 -2.04
C ARG A 214 9.00 20.28 -1.47
N MET A 215 7.91 20.71 -2.11
CA MET A 215 7.13 21.85 -1.64
C MET A 215 6.48 21.57 -0.27
N VAL A 216 5.99 20.34 -0.08
CA VAL A 216 5.38 19.92 1.20
C VAL A 216 6.44 19.83 2.30
N GLU A 217 7.63 19.27 2.03
CA GLU A 217 8.74 19.22 2.99
C GLU A 217 9.21 20.64 3.39
N MET A 218 9.38 21.55 2.43
CA MET A 218 9.74 22.94 2.70
C MET A 218 8.68 23.68 3.53
N SER A 219 7.40 23.51 3.18
CA SER A 219 6.29 24.09 3.95
C SER A 219 6.25 23.57 5.37
N ASN A 220 6.47 22.26 5.57
CA ASN A 220 6.52 21.65 6.88
C ASN A 220 7.67 22.21 7.74
N GLN A 221 8.84 22.39 7.17
CA GLN A 221 9.99 22.98 7.86
C GLN A 221 9.73 24.44 8.26
N LEU A 222 9.12 25.24 7.38
CA LEU A 222 8.78 26.65 7.65
C LEU A 222 7.73 26.76 8.76
N ASN A 223 6.67 25.95 8.70
CA ASN A 223 5.62 25.95 9.71
C ASN A 223 6.15 25.57 11.10
N ASN A 224 7.03 24.57 11.18
CA ASN A 224 7.64 24.14 12.43
C ASN A 224 8.60 25.20 12.99
N SER A 225 9.40 25.88 12.15
CA SER A 225 10.27 26.98 12.58
C SER A 225 9.47 28.20 13.06
N MET A 226 8.33 28.51 12.43
CA MET A 226 7.42 29.56 12.88
C MET A 226 6.70 29.17 14.18
N ALA A 227 6.31 27.92 14.35
CA ALA A 227 5.69 27.41 15.57
C ALA A 227 6.68 27.48 16.75
N GLU A 228 7.93 27.09 16.56
CA GLU A 228 8.99 27.23 17.56
C GLU A 228 9.25 28.71 17.95
N ALA A 229 9.16 29.62 16.98
CA ALA A 229 9.28 31.06 17.24
C ALA A 229 8.04 31.66 17.94
N SER A 230 6.87 31.01 17.78
CA SER A 230 5.58 31.51 18.31
C SER A 230 5.22 30.95 19.70
N ILE A 231 5.99 30.00 20.24
CA ILE A 231 5.72 29.33 21.55
C ILE A 231 5.75 30.29 22.76
N THR A 232 5.90 31.58 22.57
CA THR A 232 5.74 32.58 23.64
C THR A 232 4.29 33.04 23.86
N GLY A 233 3.26 32.44 23.20
CA GLY A 233 1.91 32.99 23.34
C GLY A 233 0.70 32.19 22.84
N ALA A 234 0.83 30.94 22.46
CA ALA A 234 -0.33 30.15 21.98
C ALA A 234 -0.94 29.30 23.10
N GLU A 235 -2.19 29.57 23.42
CA GLU A 235 -3.02 28.74 24.28
C GLU A 235 -3.17 27.35 23.69
N ASP A 236 -2.87 26.33 24.50
CA ASP A 236 -3.08 24.91 24.19
C ASP A 236 -4.52 24.65 23.73
N GLN A 237 -4.69 24.17 22.50
CA GLN A 237 -5.93 23.45 22.19
C GLN A 237 -6.02 22.25 23.15
N PRO A 238 -7.21 21.92 23.69
CA PRO A 238 -7.34 20.83 24.64
C PRO A 238 -7.04 19.49 23.93
N ASN A 239 -5.79 19.08 23.95
CA ASN A 239 -5.42 17.72 23.64
C ASN A 239 -6.13 16.77 24.62
N PRO A 240 -6.64 15.62 24.17
CA PRO A 240 -7.22 14.63 25.07
C PRO A 240 -6.24 14.34 26.21
N PRO A 241 -6.70 14.16 27.45
CA PRO A 241 -5.85 14.03 28.62
C PRO A 241 -4.87 12.86 28.44
N VAL A 242 -3.60 13.19 28.23
CA VAL A 242 -2.52 12.21 28.09
C VAL A 242 -1.99 11.86 29.48
N SER A 243 -1.88 10.58 29.80
CA SER A 243 -1.34 10.12 31.06
C SER A 243 0.14 10.53 31.20
N GLN A 244 0.45 11.28 32.27
CA GLN A 244 1.83 11.65 32.60
C GLN A 244 2.70 10.44 33.05
N LYS A 245 2.08 9.27 33.32
CA LYS A 245 2.74 8.03 33.67
C LYS A 245 3.26 7.25 32.46
N GLY A 246 3.09 7.79 31.26
CA GLY A 246 3.49 7.15 29.99
C GLY A 246 4.98 6.81 29.96
N ARG A 247 5.29 5.58 29.56
CA ARG A 247 6.64 5.06 29.33
C ARG A 247 6.71 4.46 27.92
N VAL A 248 7.92 4.31 27.37
CA VAL A 248 8.15 3.70 26.06
C VAL A 248 7.49 2.32 25.93
N ILE A 249 7.45 1.55 27.00
CA ILE A 249 6.84 0.22 27.03
C ILE A 249 5.33 0.26 26.72
N HIS A 250 4.63 1.39 27.00
CA HIS A 250 3.20 1.56 26.68
C HIS A 250 2.95 1.84 25.19
N LEU A 251 3.99 1.99 24.38
CA LEU A 251 3.94 1.94 22.91
C LEU A 251 4.45 0.59 22.41
N VAL A 252 5.62 0.17 22.86
CA VAL A 252 6.35 -0.98 22.30
C VAL A 252 5.63 -2.30 22.56
N LEU A 253 5.09 -2.54 23.77
CA LEU A 253 4.43 -3.80 24.10
C LEU A 253 3.12 -4.00 23.31
N PRO A 254 2.20 -3.02 23.18
CA PRO A 254 1.05 -3.13 22.29
C PRO A 254 1.41 -3.48 20.86
N ILE A 255 2.46 -2.87 20.32
CA ILE A 255 2.91 -3.11 18.94
C ILE A 255 3.48 -4.52 18.79
N ILE A 256 4.36 -4.96 19.70
CA ILE A 256 4.87 -6.34 19.68
C ILE A 256 3.72 -7.33 19.83
N SER A 257 2.76 -7.06 20.74
CA SER A 257 1.58 -7.91 20.89
C SER A 257 0.77 -7.97 19.58
N LEU A 258 0.60 -6.82 18.89
CA LEU A 258 -0.10 -6.77 17.61
C LEU A 258 0.61 -7.62 16.56
N ILE A 259 1.92 -7.44 16.38
CA ILE A 259 2.71 -8.22 15.42
C ILE A 259 2.60 -9.72 15.71
N VAL A 260 2.87 -10.13 16.96
CA VAL A 260 2.86 -11.54 17.33
C VAL A 260 1.48 -12.15 17.19
N CYS A 261 0.42 -11.47 17.66
CA CYS A 261 -0.94 -11.98 17.57
C CYS A 261 -1.45 -12.04 16.12
N CYS A 262 -1.11 -11.07 15.26
CA CYS A 262 -1.50 -11.11 13.85
C CYS A 262 -0.77 -12.23 13.10
N VAL A 263 0.53 -12.45 13.35
CA VAL A 263 1.25 -13.59 12.79
C VAL A 263 0.59 -14.91 13.22
N ILE A 264 0.27 -15.07 14.50
CA ILE A 264 -0.43 -16.26 15.00
C ILE A 264 -1.82 -16.39 14.37
N GLY A 265 -2.58 -15.31 14.22
CA GLY A 265 -3.89 -15.29 13.57
C GLY A 265 -3.80 -15.75 12.12
N MET A 266 -2.81 -15.29 11.36
CA MET A 266 -2.61 -15.67 9.97
C MET A 266 -2.24 -17.15 9.82
N ILE A 267 -1.25 -17.66 10.57
CA ILE A 267 -0.89 -19.08 10.51
C ILE A 267 -1.99 -20.00 11.05
N TYR A 268 -2.83 -19.50 11.99
CA TYR A 268 -4.01 -20.23 12.46
C TYR A 268 -5.02 -20.43 11.36
N THR A 269 -5.37 -19.38 10.64
CA THR A 269 -6.33 -19.47 9.50
C THR A 269 -5.79 -20.29 8.35
N GLY A 270 -4.47 -20.43 8.21
CA GLY A 270 -3.81 -21.23 7.20
C GLY A 270 -3.55 -22.70 7.57
N GLY A 271 -4.04 -23.16 8.74
CA GLY A 271 -3.99 -24.61 9.10
C GLY A 271 -2.69 -25.05 9.78
N PHE A 272 -1.84 -24.14 10.26
CA PHE A 272 -0.59 -24.51 10.96
C PHE A 272 -0.81 -25.47 12.13
N PHE A 273 -1.86 -25.23 12.93
CA PHE A 273 -2.21 -26.08 14.09
C PHE A 273 -2.91 -27.38 13.70
N GLU A 274 -3.25 -27.55 12.42
CA GLU A 274 -3.81 -28.76 11.81
C GLU A 274 -2.73 -29.64 11.16
N GLY A 275 -1.47 -29.16 11.15
CA GLY A 275 -0.29 -29.90 10.70
C GLY A 275 0.35 -29.39 9.42
N GLU A 276 -0.12 -28.27 8.87
CA GLU A 276 0.55 -27.62 7.74
C GLU A 276 1.90 -27.04 8.14
N SER A 277 2.84 -26.96 7.19
CA SER A 277 4.11 -26.29 7.43
C SER A 277 3.90 -24.79 7.66
N PHE A 278 4.85 -24.12 8.32
CA PHE A 278 4.77 -22.66 8.55
C PHE A 278 4.63 -21.88 7.24
N VAL A 279 5.32 -22.31 6.17
CA VAL A 279 5.28 -21.67 4.86
C VAL A 279 3.94 -21.88 4.19
N ASP A 280 3.43 -23.13 4.22
CA ASP A 280 2.14 -23.47 3.60
C ASP A 280 0.97 -22.84 4.38
N ALA A 281 1.06 -22.78 5.70
CA ALA A 281 0.07 -22.09 6.53
C ALA A 281 0.00 -20.60 6.22
N PHE A 282 1.16 -19.94 5.97
CA PHE A 282 1.14 -18.56 5.49
C PHE A 282 0.54 -18.44 4.09
N ALA A 283 0.90 -19.34 3.18
CA ALA A 283 0.40 -19.37 1.81
C ALA A 283 -1.13 -19.55 1.75
N ASN A 284 -1.69 -20.34 2.66
CA ASN A 284 -3.12 -20.66 2.72
C ASN A 284 -3.89 -19.76 3.70
N SER A 285 -3.25 -18.72 4.30
CA SER A 285 -3.89 -17.89 5.30
C SER A 285 -5.01 -17.04 4.72
N ASP A 286 -6.14 -16.95 5.44
CA ASP A 286 -7.11 -15.88 5.24
C ASP A 286 -6.63 -14.64 6.02
N ALA A 287 -5.93 -13.73 5.32
CA ALA A 287 -5.34 -12.56 5.94
C ALA A 287 -6.39 -11.67 6.60
N SER A 288 -7.56 -11.48 5.99
CA SER A 288 -8.63 -10.66 6.55
C SER A 288 -9.10 -11.18 7.91
N VAL A 289 -9.40 -12.46 8.01
CA VAL A 289 -9.84 -13.12 9.26
C VAL A 289 -8.68 -13.22 10.26
N GLY A 290 -7.49 -13.58 9.79
CA GLY A 290 -6.28 -13.68 10.62
C GLY A 290 -5.91 -12.36 11.30
N LEU A 291 -6.03 -11.23 10.57
CA LEU A 291 -5.80 -9.89 11.10
C LEU A 291 -6.86 -9.49 12.14
N VAL A 292 -8.15 -9.86 11.94
CA VAL A 292 -9.21 -9.61 12.93
C VAL A 292 -8.94 -10.39 14.22
N TYR A 293 -8.58 -11.67 14.14
CA TYR A 293 -8.26 -12.49 15.32
C TYR A 293 -7.04 -11.93 16.05
N GLY A 294 -5.96 -11.67 15.32
CA GLY A 294 -4.71 -11.18 15.89
C GLY A 294 -4.85 -9.81 16.53
N SER A 295 -5.45 -8.86 15.84
CA SER A 295 -5.64 -7.50 16.37
C SER A 295 -6.61 -7.46 17.56
N SER A 296 -7.67 -8.27 17.54
CA SER A 296 -8.60 -8.41 18.68
C SER A 296 -7.88 -8.93 19.93
N ALA A 297 -7.08 -9.98 19.78
CA ALA A 297 -6.28 -10.54 20.87
C ALA A 297 -5.26 -9.51 21.39
N ALA A 298 -4.57 -8.82 20.50
CA ALA A 298 -3.60 -7.78 20.87
C ALA A 298 -4.27 -6.59 21.59
N MET A 299 -5.46 -6.17 21.16
CA MET A 299 -6.23 -5.12 21.83
C MET A 299 -6.60 -5.54 23.27
N ILE A 300 -7.06 -6.78 23.47
CA ILE A 300 -7.38 -7.31 24.80
C ILE A 300 -6.14 -7.31 25.68
N ILE A 301 -5.01 -7.82 25.18
CA ILE A 301 -3.71 -7.82 25.88
C ILE A 301 -3.31 -6.40 26.26
N THR A 302 -3.44 -5.46 25.33
CA THR A 302 -3.11 -4.03 25.54
C THR A 302 -3.97 -3.39 26.63
N ILE A 303 -5.28 -3.63 26.61
CA ILE A 303 -6.20 -3.13 27.66
C ILE A 303 -5.83 -3.73 29.01
N ILE A 304 -5.63 -5.05 29.12
CA ILE A 304 -5.23 -5.70 30.37
C ILE A 304 -3.90 -5.12 30.87
N PHE A 305 -2.93 -4.92 30.00
CA PHE A 305 -1.64 -4.33 30.35
C PHE A 305 -1.77 -2.91 30.88
N PHE A 306 -2.59 -2.06 30.26
CA PHE A 306 -2.79 -0.67 30.70
C PHE A 306 -3.55 -0.58 32.03
N LEU A 307 -4.49 -1.50 32.28
CA LEU A 307 -5.17 -1.63 33.57
C LEU A 307 -4.23 -2.14 34.68
N ALA A 308 -3.43 -3.16 34.38
CA ALA A 308 -2.46 -3.73 35.33
C ALA A 308 -1.39 -2.70 35.75
N THR A 309 -0.91 -1.90 34.79
CA THR A 309 0.06 -0.82 35.05
C THR A 309 -0.57 0.44 35.62
N ARG A 310 -1.90 0.48 35.73
CA ARG A 310 -2.69 1.63 36.21
C ARG A 310 -2.37 2.93 35.46
N VAL A 311 -2.08 2.82 34.19
CA VAL A 311 -1.79 3.96 33.32
C VAL A 311 -3.08 4.53 32.73
N LEU A 312 -4.06 3.67 32.48
CA LEU A 312 -5.43 4.03 32.11
C LEU A 312 -6.45 3.31 33.00
N THR A 313 -7.61 3.90 33.17
CA THR A 313 -8.77 3.26 33.76
C THR A 313 -9.59 2.51 32.72
N PHE A 314 -10.44 1.57 33.16
CA PHE A 314 -11.32 0.83 32.24
C PHE A 314 -12.24 1.78 31.43
N LYS A 315 -12.77 2.83 32.05
CA LYS A 315 -13.60 3.83 31.38
C LYS A 315 -12.84 4.57 30.28
N GLU A 316 -11.59 4.92 30.51
CA GLU A 316 -10.73 5.56 29.50
C GLU A 316 -10.42 4.62 28.34
N CYS A 317 -10.19 3.32 28.61
CA CYS A 317 -10.03 2.32 27.57
C CYS A 317 -11.29 2.18 26.72
N MET A 318 -12.47 2.10 27.33
CA MET A 318 -13.74 1.98 26.59
C MET A 318 -14.06 3.26 25.79
N ASN A 319 -13.72 4.43 26.27
CA ASN A 319 -13.89 5.68 25.54
C ASN A 319 -12.92 5.80 24.33
N ALA A 320 -11.83 5.04 24.29
CA ALA A 320 -10.92 5.01 23.14
C ALA A 320 -11.52 4.28 21.92
N LEU A 321 -12.47 3.35 22.13
CA LEU A 321 -13.12 2.59 21.05
C LEU A 321 -13.84 3.51 20.05
N PRO A 322 -14.81 4.35 20.45
CA PRO A 322 -15.49 5.23 19.51
C PRO A 322 -14.56 6.30 18.92
N GLU A 323 -13.51 6.72 19.61
CA GLU A 323 -12.54 7.67 19.08
C GLU A 323 -11.65 7.02 18.03
N GLY A 324 -11.19 5.78 18.27
CA GLY A 324 -10.46 5.00 17.28
C GLY A 324 -11.28 4.73 16.02
N PHE A 325 -12.59 4.41 16.18
CA PHE A 325 -13.50 4.28 15.05
C PHE A 325 -13.59 5.60 14.25
N LYS A 326 -13.80 6.73 14.94
CA LYS A 326 -13.88 8.06 14.29
C LYS A 326 -12.62 8.42 13.52
N SER A 327 -11.44 8.06 14.02
CA SER A 327 -10.17 8.34 13.33
C SER A 327 -10.02 7.57 12.01
N MET A 328 -10.67 6.42 11.87
CA MET A 328 -10.63 5.58 10.67
C MET A 328 -11.80 5.84 9.70
N VAL A 329 -12.78 6.66 10.06
CA VAL A 329 -13.95 6.96 9.18
C VAL A 329 -13.54 7.44 7.78
N PRO A 330 -12.55 8.34 7.61
CA PRO A 330 -12.13 8.75 6.26
C PRO A 330 -11.64 7.57 5.40
N ALA A 331 -10.78 6.71 5.95
CA ALA A 331 -10.29 5.53 5.24
C ALA A 331 -11.42 4.54 4.91
N ILE A 332 -12.33 4.28 5.87
CA ILE A 332 -13.49 3.39 5.68
C ILE A 332 -14.38 3.90 4.53
N LEU A 333 -14.64 5.20 4.46
CA LEU A 333 -15.45 5.80 3.40
C LEU A 333 -14.79 5.67 2.03
N ILE A 334 -13.48 5.97 1.94
CA ILE A 334 -12.75 5.87 0.68
C ILE A 334 -12.70 4.41 0.21
N LEU A 335 -12.38 3.46 1.10
CA LEU A 335 -12.39 2.03 0.80
C LEU A 335 -13.77 1.55 0.30
N THR A 336 -14.85 1.96 0.96
CA THR A 336 -16.22 1.61 0.54
C THR A 336 -16.50 2.08 -0.89
N PHE A 337 -16.12 3.32 -1.23
CA PHE A 337 -16.29 3.83 -2.59
C PHE A 337 -15.34 3.16 -3.59
N ALA A 338 -14.09 2.89 -3.22
CA ALA A 338 -13.12 2.22 -4.07
C ALA A 338 -13.58 0.80 -4.45
N TRP A 339 -14.03 0.01 -3.47
CA TRP A 339 -14.60 -1.33 -3.73
C TRP A 339 -15.88 -1.28 -4.56
N THR A 340 -16.73 -0.27 -4.33
CA THR A 340 -17.93 -0.07 -5.16
C THR A 340 -17.55 0.27 -6.61
N LEU A 341 -16.56 1.14 -6.82
CA LEU A 341 -16.05 1.49 -8.14
C LEU A 341 -15.43 0.25 -8.84
N LYS A 342 -14.68 -0.55 -8.08
CA LYS A 342 -14.14 -1.83 -8.57
C LYS A 342 -15.27 -2.77 -9.02
N ALA A 343 -16.34 -2.92 -8.24
CA ALA A 343 -17.50 -3.74 -8.61
C ALA A 343 -18.15 -3.24 -9.92
N MET A 344 -18.27 -1.91 -10.11
CA MET A 344 -18.76 -1.31 -11.37
C MET A 344 -17.83 -1.64 -12.55
N THR A 345 -16.53 -1.55 -12.35
CA THR A 345 -15.51 -1.83 -13.37
C THR A 345 -15.48 -3.31 -13.75
N ASP A 346 -15.57 -4.20 -12.76
CA ASP A 346 -15.60 -5.66 -12.96
C ASP A 346 -16.86 -6.09 -13.72
N SER A 347 -18.02 -5.54 -13.38
CA SER A 347 -19.30 -5.83 -14.07
C SER A 347 -19.33 -5.38 -15.54
N LEU A 348 -18.51 -4.38 -15.90
CA LEU A 348 -18.32 -3.95 -17.29
C LEU A 348 -17.30 -4.80 -18.06
N GLY A 349 -16.69 -5.83 -17.44
CA GLY A 349 -15.74 -6.74 -18.09
C GLY A 349 -14.38 -6.11 -18.42
N ALA A 350 -13.89 -5.20 -17.58
CA ALA A 350 -12.56 -4.58 -17.76
C ALA A 350 -11.44 -5.64 -17.85
N LYS A 351 -11.54 -6.69 -17.06
CA LYS A 351 -10.59 -7.81 -17.05
C LYS A 351 -10.51 -8.50 -18.42
N ASP A 352 -11.66 -8.83 -19.00
CA ASP A 352 -11.74 -9.53 -20.28
C ASP A 352 -11.19 -8.65 -21.43
N TYR A 353 -11.49 -7.36 -21.39
CA TYR A 353 -10.96 -6.41 -22.37
C TYR A 353 -9.43 -6.34 -22.33
N VAL A 354 -8.83 -6.23 -21.15
CA VAL A 354 -7.38 -6.16 -21.00
C VAL A 354 -6.72 -7.51 -21.32
N ALA A 355 -7.33 -8.63 -20.94
CA ALA A 355 -6.88 -9.98 -21.33
C ALA A 355 -6.78 -10.12 -22.85
N GLY A 356 -7.77 -9.61 -23.57
CA GLY A 356 -7.75 -9.58 -25.05
C GLY A 356 -6.58 -8.75 -25.61
N LEU A 357 -6.22 -7.62 -24.99
CA LEU A 357 -5.07 -6.80 -25.40
C LEU A 357 -3.75 -7.56 -25.24
N VAL A 358 -3.55 -8.22 -24.10
CA VAL A 358 -2.31 -8.99 -23.82
C VAL A 358 -2.15 -10.16 -24.79
N SER A 359 -3.23 -10.92 -25.03
CA SER A 359 -3.22 -12.06 -25.95
C SER A 359 -2.83 -11.67 -27.38
N ASN A 360 -3.28 -10.49 -27.84
CA ASN A 360 -2.92 -9.97 -29.16
C ASN A 360 -1.41 -9.64 -29.29
N VAL A 361 -0.79 -9.13 -28.22
CA VAL A 361 0.65 -8.82 -28.19
C VAL A 361 1.47 -10.11 -28.14
N ALA A 362 1.07 -11.09 -27.35
CA ALA A 362 1.78 -12.35 -27.16
C ALA A 362 1.83 -13.24 -28.41
N GLY A 363 0.89 -13.10 -29.34
CA GLY A 363 0.82 -13.87 -30.58
C GLY A 363 1.90 -13.55 -31.64
N ASN A 364 2.77 -12.56 -31.41
CA ASN A 364 3.78 -12.12 -32.39
C ASN A 364 5.21 -12.48 -31.95
N ASN A 365 5.83 -13.47 -32.61
CA ASN A 365 7.18 -13.96 -32.30
C ASN A 365 8.27 -12.87 -32.37
N ALA A 366 8.12 -11.85 -33.22
CA ALA A 366 9.08 -10.75 -33.32
C ALA A 366 9.06 -9.82 -32.09
N VAL A 367 7.98 -9.88 -31.30
CA VAL A 367 7.74 -9.00 -30.15
C VAL A 367 8.00 -9.71 -28.82
N MET A 368 8.28 -11.03 -28.85
CA MET A 368 8.44 -11.84 -27.63
C MET A 368 9.50 -11.30 -26.65
N SER A 369 10.64 -10.79 -27.16
CA SER A 369 11.67 -10.18 -26.28
C SER A 369 11.22 -8.92 -25.57
N PHE A 370 10.18 -8.25 -26.08
CA PHE A 370 9.59 -7.09 -25.43
C PHE A 370 8.41 -7.45 -24.51
N LEU A 371 8.00 -8.72 -24.48
CA LEU A 371 6.84 -9.17 -23.70
C LEU A 371 6.89 -8.74 -22.22
N PRO A 372 8.01 -8.86 -21.47
CA PRO A 372 8.06 -8.39 -20.09
C PRO A 372 7.75 -6.90 -19.96
N ALA A 373 8.26 -6.07 -20.88
CA ALA A 373 8.00 -4.63 -20.86
C ALA A 373 6.52 -4.32 -21.16
N PHE A 374 5.90 -5.03 -22.12
CA PHE A 374 4.46 -4.89 -22.37
C PHE A 374 3.61 -5.35 -21.21
N VAL A 375 3.93 -6.51 -20.59
CA VAL A 375 3.22 -7.03 -19.42
C VAL A 375 3.34 -6.07 -18.25
N PHE A 376 4.52 -5.47 -18.03
CA PHE A 376 4.73 -4.45 -17.01
C PHE A 376 3.80 -3.24 -17.22
N LEU A 377 3.78 -2.66 -18.44
CA LEU A 377 2.93 -1.51 -18.77
C LEU A 377 1.44 -1.82 -18.62
N ILE A 378 1.02 -2.98 -19.11
CA ILE A 378 -0.39 -3.41 -19.00
C ILE A 378 -0.74 -3.64 -17.54
N GLY A 379 0.16 -4.26 -16.76
CA GLY A 379 0.01 -4.45 -15.32
C GLY A 379 -0.15 -3.12 -14.58
N CYS A 380 0.71 -2.13 -14.87
CA CYS A 380 0.60 -0.77 -14.31
C CYS A 380 -0.76 -0.14 -14.62
N PHE A 381 -1.18 -0.20 -15.89
CA PHE A 381 -2.42 0.41 -16.32
C PHE A 381 -3.64 -0.30 -15.73
N LEU A 382 -3.63 -1.65 -15.74
CA LEU A 382 -4.73 -2.44 -15.21
C LEU A 382 -4.90 -2.24 -13.69
N ALA A 383 -3.83 -2.34 -12.92
CA ALA A 383 -3.88 -2.13 -11.47
C ALA A 383 -4.32 -0.70 -11.13
N PHE A 384 -3.77 0.30 -11.84
CA PHE A 384 -4.19 1.71 -11.70
C PHE A 384 -5.68 1.91 -11.99
N ALA A 385 -6.21 1.27 -13.05
CA ALA A 385 -7.59 1.44 -13.48
C ALA A 385 -8.59 0.62 -12.66
N THR A 386 -8.19 -0.55 -12.14
CA THR A 386 -9.08 -1.44 -11.39
C THR A 386 -8.99 -1.27 -9.88
N GLY A 387 -7.93 -0.61 -9.39
CA GLY A 387 -7.67 -0.45 -7.96
C GLY A 387 -7.38 -1.79 -7.26
N THR A 388 -6.81 -2.78 -7.97
CA THR A 388 -6.47 -4.07 -7.37
C THR A 388 -5.27 -4.76 -8.03
N SER A 389 -4.22 -5.00 -7.25
CA SER A 389 -3.08 -5.82 -7.68
C SER A 389 -3.45 -7.29 -7.81
N TRP A 390 -4.24 -7.83 -6.90
CA TRP A 390 -4.67 -9.23 -6.89
C TRP A 390 -5.53 -9.57 -8.12
N GLY A 391 -6.45 -8.67 -8.49
CA GLY A 391 -7.22 -8.80 -9.73
C GLY A 391 -6.34 -8.76 -10.97
N THR A 392 -5.29 -7.94 -10.96
CA THR A 392 -4.29 -7.86 -12.03
C THR A 392 -3.51 -9.17 -12.16
N PHE A 393 -3.08 -9.78 -11.05
CA PHE A 393 -2.42 -11.10 -11.05
C PHE A 393 -3.33 -12.18 -11.61
N GLY A 394 -4.58 -12.24 -11.14
CA GLY A 394 -5.56 -13.24 -11.57
C GLY A 394 -5.83 -13.23 -13.08
N ILE A 395 -5.57 -12.12 -13.76
CA ILE A 395 -5.72 -11.99 -15.21
C ILE A 395 -4.39 -12.28 -15.93
N LEU A 396 -3.34 -11.55 -15.55
CA LEU A 396 -2.09 -11.53 -16.34
C LEU A 396 -1.23 -12.77 -16.13
N ILE A 397 -1.15 -13.32 -14.91
CA ILE A 397 -0.32 -14.49 -14.62
C ILE A 397 -0.77 -15.72 -15.41
N PRO A 398 -2.07 -16.14 -15.41
CA PRO A 398 -2.53 -17.25 -16.22
C PRO A 398 -2.28 -17.05 -17.72
N ILE A 399 -2.45 -15.82 -18.24
CA ILE A 399 -2.19 -15.52 -19.65
C ILE A 399 -0.72 -15.71 -19.97
N VAL A 400 0.19 -15.16 -19.15
CA VAL A 400 1.64 -15.32 -19.34
C VAL A 400 2.02 -16.80 -19.29
N VAL A 401 1.54 -17.56 -18.30
CA VAL A 401 1.80 -19.00 -18.18
C VAL A 401 1.33 -19.77 -19.43
N ASN A 402 0.14 -19.45 -19.94
CA ASN A 402 -0.40 -20.08 -21.16
C ASN A 402 0.40 -19.74 -22.41
N VAL A 403 0.89 -18.50 -22.57
CA VAL A 403 1.76 -18.09 -23.70
C VAL A 403 3.01 -18.94 -23.81
N PHE A 404 3.55 -19.40 -22.69
CA PHE A 404 4.74 -20.24 -22.63
C PHE A 404 4.43 -21.73 -22.42
N ASN A 405 3.18 -22.18 -22.62
CA ASN A 405 2.73 -23.56 -22.44
C ASN A 405 3.12 -24.14 -21.05
N ALA A 406 3.07 -23.34 -20.01
CA ALA A 406 3.45 -23.69 -18.64
C ALA A 406 4.89 -24.22 -18.48
N ASP A 407 5.81 -23.83 -19.35
CA ASP A 407 7.24 -24.19 -19.24
C ASP A 407 7.91 -23.39 -18.11
N LEU A 408 7.89 -23.94 -16.90
CA LEU A 408 8.48 -23.33 -15.69
C LEU A 408 10.02 -23.17 -15.75
N GLY A 409 10.67 -23.75 -16.76
CA GLY A 409 12.09 -23.56 -17.05
C GLY A 409 12.38 -22.35 -17.93
N ASN A 410 11.35 -21.76 -18.54
CA ASN A 410 11.52 -20.65 -19.47
C ASN A 410 11.78 -19.34 -18.72
N GLU A 411 13.00 -18.83 -18.80
CA GLU A 411 13.44 -17.63 -18.10
C GLU A 411 12.63 -16.38 -18.51
N LEU A 412 12.24 -16.27 -19.79
CA LEU A 412 11.42 -15.15 -20.27
C LEU A 412 10.02 -15.16 -19.65
N MET A 413 9.44 -16.35 -19.41
CA MET A 413 8.18 -16.48 -18.67
C MET A 413 8.33 -15.98 -17.23
N ILE A 414 9.40 -16.37 -16.53
CA ILE A 414 9.69 -15.92 -15.16
C ILE A 414 9.82 -14.40 -15.12
N ILE A 415 10.54 -13.81 -16.07
CA ILE A 415 10.70 -12.36 -16.20
C ILE A 415 9.35 -11.68 -16.47
N ALA A 416 8.51 -12.25 -17.35
CA ALA A 416 7.20 -11.69 -17.66
C ALA A 416 6.23 -11.76 -16.47
N ILE A 417 6.27 -12.84 -15.67
CA ILE A 417 5.51 -12.94 -14.41
C ILE A 417 6.00 -11.90 -13.40
N SER A 418 7.31 -11.75 -13.27
CA SER A 418 7.87 -10.69 -12.42
C SER A 418 7.44 -9.29 -12.90
N ALA A 419 7.39 -9.08 -14.21
CA ALA A 419 6.91 -7.83 -14.79
C ALA A 419 5.42 -7.57 -14.50
N CYS A 420 4.59 -8.62 -14.49
CA CYS A 420 3.21 -8.54 -14.06
C CYS A 420 3.10 -8.08 -12.59
N MET A 421 3.85 -8.73 -11.71
CA MET A 421 3.89 -8.42 -10.29
C MET A 421 4.35 -6.97 -10.04
N ALA A 422 5.45 -6.57 -10.67
CA ALA A 422 6.01 -5.24 -10.58
C ALA A 422 5.07 -4.15 -11.16
N GLY A 423 4.42 -4.45 -12.26
CA GLY A 423 3.44 -3.56 -12.89
C GLY A 423 2.23 -3.33 -12.00
N ALA A 424 1.71 -4.39 -11.38
CA ALA A 424 0.59 -4.26 -10.46
C ALA A 424 0.93 -3.38 -9.25
N VAL A 425 2.09 -3.58 -8.62
CA VAL A 425 2.57 -2.74 -7.51
C VAL A 425 2.82 -1.29 -7.95
N CYS A 426 3.32 -1.07 -9.17
CA CYS A 426 3.48 0.28 -9.71
C CYS A 426 2.13 0.98 -9.91
N GLY A 427 1.14 0.28 -10.45
CA GLY A 427 -0.22 0.80 -10.62
C GLY A 427 -0.89 1.14 -9.29
N ASP A 428 -0.65 0.33 -8.26
CA ASP A 428 -1.02 0.55 -6.88
C ASP A 428 -0.49 1.92 -6.38
N HIS A 429 0.81 2.11 -6.38
CA HIS A 429 1.47 3.34 -5.95
C HIS A 429 1.04 4.60 -6.71
N CYS A 430 0.50 4.47 -7.91
CA CYS A 430 0.04 5.60 -8.71
C CYS A 430 -1.44 5.92 -8.46
N SER A 431 -2.19 5.02 -7.84
CA SER A 431 -3.65 5.06 -7.82
C SER A 431 -4.22 5.65 -6.51
N PRO A 432 -5.09 6.67 -6.58
CA PRO A 432 -5.78 7.19 -5.40
C PRO A 432 -6.94 6.31 -4.92
N ILE A 433 -7.26 5.24 -5.63
CA ILE A 433 -8.36 4.32 -5.29
C ILE A 433 -7.85 2.99 -4.72
N PHE A 434 -6.55 2.86 -4.53
CA PHE A 434 -5.95 1.62 -4.07
C PHE A 434 -5.92 1.55 -2.54
N ASP A 435 -6.21 0.36 -2.01
CA ASP A 435 -6.38 0.13 -0.57
C ASP A 435 -5.12 0.49 0.24
N THR A 436 -3.93 0.08 -0.23
CA THR A 436 -2.66 0.34 0.48
C THR A 436 -2.31 1.82 0.51
N THR A 437 -2.52 2.55 -0.60
CA THR A 437 -2.33 4.00 -0.66
C THR A 437 -3.27 4.74 0.29
N ILE A 438 -4.53 4.28 0.40
CA ILE A 438 -5.51 4.80 1.37
C ILE A 438 -5.05 4.53 2.80
N MET A 439 -4.60 3.30 3.08
CA MET A 439 -4.15 2.90 4.42
C MET A 439 -2.83 3.57 4.82
N ALA A 440 -1.90 3.77 3.89
CA ALA A 440 -0.66 4.52 4.15
C ALA A 440 -0.97 5.97 4.53
N SER A 441 -1.93 6.60 3.84
CA SER A 441 -2.42 7.93 4.18
C SER A 441 -3.01 7.97 5.60
N ALA A 442 -3.87 7.01 5.92
CA ALA A 442 -4.49 6.89 7.24
C ALA A 442 -3.46 6.59 8.33
N GLY A 443 -2.52 5.67 8.08
CA GLY A 443 -1.42 5.33 8.99
C GLY A 443 -0.52 6.51 9.31
N ALA A 444 -0.20 7.32 8.30
CA ALA A 444 0.57 8.55 8.47
C ALA A 444 -0.25 9.73 9.02
N GLU A 445 -1.57 9.64 9.07
CA GLU A 445 -2.49 10.79 9.28
C GLU A 445 -2.20 11.93 8.29
N CYS A 446 -2.08 11.58 7.01
CA CYS A 446 -1.85 12.49 5.90
C CYS A 446 -3.13 12.64 5.08
N ASP A 447 -3.34 13.83 4.51
CA ASP A 447 -4.38 14.00 3.48
C ASP A 447 -4.11 13.05 2.31
N HIS A 448 -5.13 12.28 1.91
CA HIS A 448 -4.99 11.20 0.95
C HIS A 448 -4.55 11.72 -0.43
N ILE A 449 -5.15 12.78 -0.93
CA ILE A 449 -4.79 13.35 -2.23
C ILE A 449 -3.41 14.01 -2.18
N GLN A 450 -3.04 14.61 -1.05
CA GLN A 450 -1.68 15.13 -0.84
C GLN A 450 -0.67 13.98 -0.92
N HIS A 451 -0.93 12.84 -0.26
CA HIS A 451 -0.08 11.66 -0.34
C HIS A 451 0.10 11.21 -1.80
N VAL A 452 -1.01 10.93 -2.50
CA VAL A 452 -0.97 10.47 -3.90
C VAL A 452 -0.22 11.45 -4.81
N SER A 453 -0.55 12.75 -4.73
CA SER A 453 0.06 13.76 -5.59
C SER A 453 1.56 13.96 -5.34
N THR A 454 2.02 13.75 -4.11
CA THR A 454 3.43 13.85 -3.75
C THR A 454 4.22 12.59 -4.11
N GLN A 455 3.61 11.41 -4.04
CA GLN A 455 4.21 10.12 -4.37
C GLN A 455 4.31 9.88 -5.88
N LEU A 456 3.32 10.33 -6.65
CA LEU A 456 3.18 10.03 -8.08
C LEU A 456 4.47 10.31 -8.91
N PRO A 457 5.17 11.44 -8.78
CA PRO A 457 6.44 11.66 -9.49
C PRO A 457 7.52 10.65 -9.15
N TYR A 458 7.55 10.16 -7.91
CA TYR A 458 8.50 9.15 -7.45
C TYR A 458 8.19 7.80 -8.09
N ALA A 459 6.93 7.37 -8.01
CA ALA A 459 6.47 6.12 -8.62
C ALA A 459 6.71 6.11 -10.15
N ILE A 460 6.40 7.20 -10.85
CA ILE A 460 6.64 7.34 -12.31
C ILE A 460 8.13 7.26 -12.64
N THR A 461 9.00 7.89 -11.83
CA THR A 461 10.45 7.83 -12.05
C THR A 461 10.95 6.38 -11.95
N VAL A 462 10.56 5.66 -10.91
CA VAL A 462 10.92 4.25 -10.74
C VAL A 462 10.32 3.39 -11.84
N ALA A 463 9.05 3.64 -12.23
CA ALA A 463 8.39 2.92 -13.32
C ALA A 463 9.12 3.06 -14.65
N ALA A 464 9.55 4.27 -15.00
CA ALA A 464 10.29 4.51 -16.24
C ALA A 464 11.63 3.76 -16.26
N ILE A 465 12.37 3.75 -15.14
CA ILE A 465 13.63 3.00 -15.02
C ILE A 465 13.35 1.48 -15.06
N SER A 466 12.31 1.01 -14.37
CA SER A 466 11.90 -0.39 -14.38
C SER A 466 11.51 -0.88 -15.77
N LEU A 467 10.82 -0.04 -16.55
CA LEU A 467 10.49 -0.33 -17.94
C LEU A 467 11.75 -0.55 -18.78
N VAL A 468 12.78 0.31 -18.62
CA VAL A 468 14.07 0.12 -19.30
C VAL A 468 14.72 -1.20 -18.87
N CYS A 469 14.66 -1.54 -17.58
CA CYS A 469 15.18 -2.82 -17.08
C CYS A 469 14.41 -4.01 -17.67
N TYR A 470 13.07 -3.93 -17.84
CA TYR A 470 12.28 -5.00 -18.46
C TYR A 470 12.55 -5.13 -19.96
N VAL A 471 12.76 -4.03 -20.68
CA VAL A 471 13.23 -4.10 -22.07
C VAL A 471 14.59 -4.78 -22.13
N LEU A 472 15.54 -4.38 -21.30
CA LEU A 472 16.87 -4.97 -21.26
C LEU A 472 16.82 -6.47 -20.90
N SER A 473 16.02 -6.85 -19.91
CA SER A 473 15.89 -8.24 -19.44
C SER A 473 15.26 -9.18 -20.47
N GLY A 474 14.46 -8.68 -21.39
CA GLY A 474 13.94 -9.45 -22.50
C GLY A 474 15.04 -9.97 -23.45
N PHE A 475 16.18 -9.27 -23.51
CA PHE A 475 17.33 -9.66 -24.35
C PHE A 475 18.46 -10.32 -23.54
N VAL A 476 18.81 -9.74 -22.38
CA VAL A 476 19.97 -10.19 -21.57
C VAL A 476 19.61 -11.36 -20.65
N ARG A 477 18.35 -11.47 -20.22
CA ARG A 477 17.80 -12.54 -19.36
C ARG A 477 18.62 -12.80 -18.09
N SER A 478 19.20 -11.77 -17.49
CA SER A 478 20.04 -11.88 -16.31
C SER A 478 19.75 -10.74 -15.32
N TRP A 479 19.18 -11.06 -14.18
CA TRP A 479 18.94 -10.09 -13.13
C TRP A 479 20.23 -9.50 -12.54
N PHE A 480 21.33 -10.28 -12.52
CA PHE A 480 22.65 -9.81 -12.06
C PHE A 480 23.22 -8.66 -12.92
N ILE A 481 22.72 -8.48 -14.14
CA ILE A 481 23.08 -7.36 -15.01
C ILE A 481 22.00 -6.29 -14.94
N CYS A 482 20.72 -6.66 -15.10
CA CYS A 482 19.63 -5.72 -15.24
C CYS A 482 19.35 -4.93 -13.93
N LEU A 483 19.40 -5.58 -12.76
CA LEU A 483 19.14 -4.92 -11.49
C LEU A 483 20.24 -3.91 -11.11
N PRO A 484 21.55 -4.22 -11.16
CA PRO A 484 22.57 -3.22 -10.94
C PRO A 484 22.51 -2.04 -11.92
N VAL A 485 22.22 -2.30 -13.21
CA VAL A 485 21.99 -1.24 -14.20
C VAL A 485 20.84 -0.33 -13.77
N GLY A 486 19.73 -0.90 -13.32
CA GLY A 486 18.59 -0.15 -12.79
C GLY A 486 18.95 0.72 -11.59
N ILE A 487 19.71 0.19 -10.62
CA ILE A 487 20.16 0.93 -9.44
C ILE A 487 21.07 2.12 -9.85
N VAL A 488 22.01 1.88 -10.75
CA VAL A 488 22.89 2.93 -11.29
C VAL A 488 22.07 3.99 -12.03
N LEU A 489 21.12 3.59 -12.86
CA LEU A 489 20.24 4.52 -13.57
C LEU A 489 19.41 5.34 -12.56
N THR A 490 18.87 4.74 -11.51
CA THR A 490 18.12 5.44 -10.46
C THR A 490 19.00 6.51 -9.80
N PHE A 491 20.23 6.15 -9.44
CA PHE A 491 21.18 7.13 -8.85
C PHE A 491 21.52 8.26 -9.81
N LEU A 492 21.75 7.96 -11.10
CA LEU A 492 22.06 8.96 -12.12
C LEU A 492 20.88 9.90 -12.38
N VAL A 493 19.67 9.35 -12.57
CA VAL A 493 18.45 10.12 -12.80
C VAL A 493 18.18 11.06 -11.63
N LEU A 494 18.24 10.57 -10.38
CA LEU A 494 18.07 11.41 -9.20
C LEU A 494 19.15 12.47 -9.06
N THR A 495 20.39 12.17 -9.47
CA THR A 495 21.48 13.17 -9.48
C THR A 495 21.24 14.27 -10.52
N VAL A 496 20.70 13.90 -11.69
CA VAL A 496 20.33 14.87 -12.73
C VAL A 496 19.17 15.75 -12.26
N ILE A 497 18.11 15.13 -11.70
CA ILE A 497 16.95 15.88 -11.16
C ILE A 497 17.41 16.84 -10.07
N GLN A 498 18.30 16.40 -9.16
CA GLN A 498 18.86 17.25 -8.10
C GLN A 498 19.61 18.46 -8.65
N LYS A 499 20.42 18.29 -9.72
CA LYS A 499 21.14 19.37 -10.37
C LYS A 499 20.24 20.34 -11.12
N MET A 500 19.12 19.87 -11.65
CA MET A 500 18.13 20.69 -12.35
C MET A 500 17.17 21.40 -11.40
N SER A 501 17.04 20.92 -10.17
CA SER A 501 16.22 21.58 -9.15
C SER A 501 16.84 22.90 -8.72
N PRO A 502 16.04 23.98 -8.56
CA PRO A 502 16.56 25.26 -8.09
C PRO A 502 17.34 25.08 -6.79
N LYS A 503 18.55 25.64 -6.72
CA LYS A 503 19.29 25.68 -5.45
C LYS A 503 18.47 26.47 -4.45
N GLU A 504 18.47 26.03 -3.22
CA GLU A 504 17.94 26.82 -2.09
C GLU A 504 18.71 28.14 -2.05
N ALA A 505 17.98 29.26 -2.18
CA ALA A 505 18.53 30.60 -2.06
C ALA A 505 18.59 31.00 -0.59
#